data_c13dfb50a79b68791a9e1a4ce7268a2c
#
_entry.id   c13dfb50a79b68791a9e1a4ce7268a2c
#
_cell.length_a   1.000
_cell.length_b   1.000
_cell.length_c   1.000
_cell.angle_alpha   90.00
_cell.angle_beta   90.00
_cell.angle_gamma   90.00
#
_symmetry.space_group_name_H-M   'P 1'
#
loop_
_entity.id
_entity.type
_entity.pdbx_description
1 polymer ?
#
loop_
_entity_poly.entity_id
_entity_poly.type
_entity_poly.pdbx_seq_one_letter_code
_entity_poly.pdbx_strand_id
1 'polypeptide(L)'
;MYLNKHDYDLIVAGGGLAGLIVASSAAYYSNQTLRILVIDRNPLPILGRKTITGWICGDAVGKKSVDYMTERIGLKWGYPEIEHPVKGVIAYSPNHEAAISFDGEGYLLNRKMLPQKQLQDALKLGVEIRGNIALRSVLAENDTVVGVAGQDLITNEAFKKTSRLVIDATGVTSVLRTNLPIKSFIQTKIDRLDLEATGRYIYNFDKASEDKTYFDSRYCIIHLDQKIAPGGYAWVFPKGENKVNIGLGVQQKALDRHNANRGIRQDVKALIDNYVRSNPVISNPTIACEEMDDGNGWGTWQVSVRRQNDCLVANGFMMVGDSGWMPKPLDAGGIGPAIIAATIAGKDAVEAIEATDTTEKGLWKYNINYINEYGYKTAGLEVFRRMLQTLTNEDIDYGMKHFLSKMDIDSITNGQHPEFSSLDMMSMIIRGSFNRHLAESLRYTANMNKKLVEHYHDYPSDPQDFEKWHKVLLDYLAQAYSRFQ
;
A
#
# COMPACT_ATOMS: atom_id res chain seq x y z
N MET A 1 34.42 -26.97 -8.70
CA MET A 1 33.02 -27.19 -8.38
C MET A 1 32.80 -26.60 -6.98
N TYR A 2 32.42 -25.30 -6.87
CA TYR A 2 32.14 -24.72 -5.58
C TYR A 2 30.82 -25.34 -5.09
N LEU A 3 30.87 -26.12 -4.02
CA LEU A 3 29.71 -26.61 -3.31
C LEU A 3 28.84 -25.37 -2.97
N ASN A 4 27.60 -25.34 -3.47
CA ASN A 4 26.62 -24.30 -3.14
C ASN A 4 26.45 -24.24 -1.62
N LYS A 5 27.01 -23.21 -0.99
CA LYS A 5 26.99 -23.01 0.46
C LYS A 5 25.56 -22.83 1.00
N HIS A 6 24.60 -22.43 0.15
CA HIS A 6 23.21 -22.11 0.51
C HIS A 6 22.21 -23.07 -0.12
N ASP A 7 21.07 -23.30 0.55
CA ASP A 7 19.95 -24.11 0.05
C ASP A 7 19.34 -23.48 -1.22
N TYR A 8 19.20 -22.15 -1.24
CA TYR A 8 18.61 -21.36 -2.33
C TYR A 8 19.50 -20.18 -2.70
N ASP A 9 19.25 -19.61 -3.87
CA ASP A 9 19.90 -18.37 -4.29
C ASP A 9 19.08 -17.17 -3.76
N LEU A 10 17.74 -17.29 -3.77
CA LEU A 10 16.80 -16.29 -3.27
C LEU A 10 15.72 -16.96 -2.42
N ILE A 11 15.45 -16.40 -1.23
CA ILE A 11 14.26 -16.70 -0.43
C ILE A 11 13.36 -15.46 -0.39
N VAL A 12 12.09 -15.62 -0.76
CA VAL A 12 11.05 -14.61 -0.61
C VAL A 12 10.16 -14.99 0.57
N ALA A 13 10.17 -14.19 1.61
CA ALA A 13 9.36 -14.37 2.80
C ALA A 13 8.00 -13.69 2.62
N GLY A 14 6.92 -14.48 2.49
CA GLY A 14 5.56 -14.03 2.21
C GLY A 14 5.12 -14.31 0.78
N GLY A 15 4.07 -15.11 0.63
CA GLY A 15 3.41 -15.48 -0.63
C GLY A 15 2.23 -14.57 -0.98
N GLY A 16 2.23 -13.32 -0.50
CA GLY A 16 1.26 -12.30 -0.87
C GLY A 16 1.52 -11.73 -2.28
N LEU A 17 0.76 -10.69 -2.64
CA LEU A 17 0.85 -10.05 -3.96
C LEU A 17 2.29 -9.66 -4.30
N ALA A 18 2.97 -8.91 -3.44
CA ALA A 18 4.35 -8.47 -3.68
C ALA A 18 5.32 -9.65 -3.80
N GLY A 19 5.24 -10.62 -2.89
CA GLY A 19 6.17 -11.75 -2.86
C GLY A 19 6.09 -12.65 -4.09
N LEU A 20 4.89 -12.96 -4.57
CA LEU A 20 4.71 -13.77 -5.78
C LEU A 20 5.16 -13.02 -7.04
N ILE A 21 4.99 -11.69 -7.10
CA ILE A 21 5.51 -10.88 -8.21
C ILE A 21 7.04 -10.81 -8.16
N VAL A 22 7.65 -10.60 -6.98
CA VAL A 22 9.12 -10.63 -6.82
C VAL A 22 9.70 -11.94 -7.31
N ALA A 23 9.14 -13.06 -6.85
CA ALA A 23 9.64 -14.38 -7.23
C ALA A 23 9.50 -14.63 -8.73
N SER A 24 8.36 -14.26 -9.31
CA SER A 24 8.15 -14.37 -10.77
C SER A 24 9.07 -13.45 -11.56
N SER A 25 9.30 -12.21 -11.08
CA SER A 25 10.23 -11.26 -11.68
C SER A 25 11.66 -11.79 -11.64
N ALA A 26 12.11 -12.30 -10.51
CA ALA A 26 13.44 -12.89 -10.37
C ALA A 26 13.61 -14.13 -11.26
N ALA A 27 12.61 -15.00 -11.33
CA ALA A 27 12.65 -16.17 -12.22
C ALA A 27 12.69 -15.76 -13.70
N TYR A 28 11.96 -14.72 -14.09
CA TYR A 28 11.96 -14.18 -15.43
C TYR A 28 13.33 -13.61 -15.81
N TYR A 29 13.89 -12.71 -15.01
CA TYR A 29 15.17 -12.05 -15.32
C TYR A 29 16.38 -12.97 -15.20
N SER A 30 16.34 -14.00 -14.36
CA SER A 30 17.39 -15.02 -14.28
C SER A 30 17.25 -16.12 -15.35
N ASN A 31 16.28 -16.02 -16.27
CA ASN A 31 15.95 -17.11 -17.20
C ASN A 31 15.78 -18.47 -16.49
N GLN A 32 15.16 -18.45 -15.30
CA GLN A 32 14.86 -19.62 -14.46
C GLN A 32 16.13 -20.39 -14.00
N THR A 33 17.29 -19.74 -13.95
CA THR A 33 18.55 -20.36 -13.50
C THR A 33 18.75 -20.34 -12.00
N LEU A 34 18.08 -19.41 -11.29
CA LEU A 34 18.16 -19.28 -9.84
C LEU A 34 17.20 -20.25 -9.13
N ARG A 35 17.66 -20.79 -7.99
CA ARG A 35 16.83 -21.56 -7.07
C ARG A 35 16.09 -20.57 -6.17
N ILE A 36 14.80 -20.39 -6.41
CA ILE A 36 13.95 -19.42 -5.71
C ILE A 36 12.93 -20.16 -4.85
N LEU A 37 12.86 -19.82 -3.57
CA LEU A 37 11.86 -20.32 -2.63
C LEU A 37 10.97 -19.18 -2.13
N VAL A 38 9.66 -19.34 -2.27
CA VAL A 38 8.65 -18.51 -1.58
C VAL A 38 8.12 -19.26 -0.37
N ILE A 39 8.01 -18.57 0.77
CA ILE A 39 7.51 -19.14 2.03
C ILE A 39 6.32 -18.33 2.52
N ASP A 40 5.18 -19.00 2.81
CA ASP A 40 4.01 -18.35 3.43
C ASP A 40 3.49 -19.13 4.63
N ARG A 41 2.93 -18.39 5.60
CA ARG A 41 2.27 -18.98 6.77
C ARG A 41 0.93 -19.64 6.45
N ASN A 42 0.27 -19.19 5.40
CA ASN A 42 -1.02 -19.72 4.97
C ASN A 42 -0.83 -20.99 4.13
N PRO A 43 -1.87 -21.85 4.04
CA PRO A 43 -1.91 -22.92 3.05
C PRO A 43 -1.74 -22.34 1.63
N LEU A 44 -1.16 -23.12 0.74
CA LEU A 44 -1.04 -22.71 -0.65
C LEU A 44 -2.43 -22.51 -1.26
N PRO A 45 -2.71 -21.37 -1.89
CA PRO A 45 -3.92 -21.18 -2.66
C PRO A 45 -3.92 -22.16 -3.83
N ILE A 46 -5.08 -22.74 -4.11
CA ILE A 46 -5.27 -23.69 -5.22
C ILE A 46 -6.29 -23.09 -6.17
N LEU A 47 -5.93 -22.97 -7.45
CA LEU A 47 -6.81 -22.41 -8.47
C LEU A 47 -8.17 -23.11 -8.50
N GLY A 48 -9.26 -22.34 -8.43
CA GLY A 48 -10.64 -22.85 -8.39
C GLY A 48 -11.11 -23.34 -7.02
N ARG A 49 -10.25 -23.37 -6.00
CA ARG A 49 -10.65 -23.67 -4.62
C ARG A 49 -10.73 -22.40 -3.78
N LYS A 50 -11.53 -22.46 -2.74
CA LYS A 50 -11.59 -21.42 -1.73
C LYS A 50 -10.27 -21.31 -0.97
N THR A 51 -9.82 -20.09 -0.71
CA THR A 51 -8.71 -19.81 0.22
C THR A 51 -9.28 -19.39 1.55
N ILE A 52 -8.69 -19.86 2.66
CA ILE A 52 -9.17 -19.56 4.03
C ILE A 52 -9.12 -18.06 4.32
N THR A 53 -8.16 -17.36 3.71
CA THR A 53 -8.03 -15.90 3.85
C THR A 53 -7.91 -15.29 2.46
N GLY A 54 -8.99 -14.75 1.91
CA GLY A 54 -8.88 -13.75 0.86
C GLY A 54 -8.05 -12.58 1.40
N TRP A 55 -7.19 -11.98 0.59
CA TRP A 55 -6.48 -10.79 1.03
C TRP A 55 -7.47 -9.65 1.26
N ILE A 56 -7.53 -9.15 2.50
CA ILE A 56 -8.45 -8.09 2.89
C ILE A 56 -7.96 -6.78 2.29
N CYS A 57 -8.79 -6.16 1.44
CA CYS A 57 -8.37 -5.02 0.63
C CYS A 57 -9.60 -4.29 0.07
N GLY A 58 -9.44 -3.03 -0.34
CA GLY A 58 -10.40 -2.31 -1.18
C GLY A 58 -10.46 -2.81 -2.63
N ASP A 59 -9.50 -3.63 -3.05
CA ASP A 59 -9.39 -4.32 -4.34
C ASP A 59 -9.10 -3.43 -5.55
N ALA A 60 -9.09 -2.11 -5.39
CA ALA A 60 -8.87 -1.18 -6.49
C ALA A 60 -7.39 -1.05 -6.87
N VAL A 61 -7.08 -1.08 -8.16
CA VAL A 61 -5.75 -0.85 -8.71
C VAL A 61 -5.81 -0.07 -10.02
N GLY A 62 -4.89 0.89 -10.21
CA GLY A 62 -4.76 1.59 -11.49
C GLY A 62 -4.18 0.69 -12.58
N LYS A 63 -4.74 0.75 -13.78
CA LYS A 63 -4.29 -0.01 -14.95
C LYS A 63 -2.80 0.18 -15.23
N LYS A 64 -2.27 1.40 -15.09
CA LYS A 64 -0.84 1.70 -15.30
C LYS A 64 0.12 0.80 -14.50
N SER A 65 -0.24 0.44 -13.27
CA SER A 65 0.61 -0.44 -12.46
C SER A 65 0.57 -1.89 -12.96
N VAL A 66 -0.59 -2.35 -13.44
CA VAL A 66 -0.73 -3.69 -14.03
C VAL A 66 0.02 -3.76 -15.37
N ASP A 67 -0.11 -2.72 -16.20
CA ASP A 67 0.62 -2.60 -17.48
C ASP A 67 2.14 -2.60 -17.23
N TYR A 68 2.62 -1.87 -16.21
CA TYR A 68 4.03 -1.82 -15.83
C TYR A 68 4.63 -3.22 -15.62
N MET A 69 3.94 -4.08 -14.89
CA MET A 69 4.35 -5.46 -14.67
C MET A 69 4.25 -6.30 -15.95
N THR A 70 3.14 -6.15 -16.67
CA THR A 70 2.89 -6.91 -17.91
C THR A 70 3.96 -6.64 -18.97
N GLU A 71 4.33 -5.38 -19.16
CA GLU A 71 5.35 -4.97 -20.14
C GLU A 71 6.74 -5.47 -19.77
N ARG A 72 7.08 -5.55 -18.47
CA ARG A 72 8.43 -5.89 -18.00
C ARG A 72 8.68 -7.37 -17.80
N ILE A 73 7.69 -8.12 -17.35
CA ILE A 73 7.84 -9.54 -17.01
C ILE A 73 6.77 -10.46 -17.63
N GLY A 74 5.94 -9.93 -18.50
CA GLY A 74 4.95 -10.71 -19.26
C GLY A 74 3.78 -11.27 -18.46
N LEU A 75 3.66 -10.98 -17.17
CA LEU A 75 2.53 -11.43 -16.35
C LEU A 75 1.26 -10.67 -16.72
N LYS A 76 0.20 -11.41 -17.03
CA LYS A 76 -1.09 -10.83 -17.44
C LYS A 76 -2.20 -11.28 -16.50
N TRP A 77 -3.01 -10.31 -16.10
CA TRP A 77 -4.25 -10.54 -15.39
C TRP A 77 -5.45 -10.25 -16.29
N GLY A 78 -6.49 -11.04 -16.16
CA GLY A 78 -7.74 -10.92 -16.90
C GLY A 78 -8.89 -11.37 -16.03
N TYR A 79 -10.02 -11.77 -16.64
CA TYR A 79 -11.08 -12.45 -15.92
C TYR A 79 -10.63 -13.89 -15.58
N PRO A 80 -10.81 -14.39 -14.36
CA PRO A 80 -11.57 -13.82 -13.24
C PRO A 80 -10.74 -12.98 -12.25
N GLU A 81 -9.43 -12.79 -12.43
CA GLU A 81 -8.57 -12.04 -11.51
C GLU A 81 -8.91 -10.55 -11.47
N ILE A 82 -9.26 -9.99 -12.64
CA ILE A 82 -9.89 -8.67 -12.80
C ILE A 82 -11.39 -8.89 -12.87
N GLU A 83 -12.09 -8.49 -11.82
CA GLU A 83 -13.53 -8.73 -11.72
C GLU A 83 -14.35 -7.61 -12.38
N HIS A 84 -13.91 -6.37 -12.23
CA HIS A 84 -14.63 -5.22 -12.75
C HIS A 84 -13.71 -4.08 -13.16
N PRO A 85 -13.88 -3.48 -14.38
CA PRO A 85 -13.15 -2.30 -14.80
C PRO A 85 -13.82 -1.03 -14.26
N VAL A 86 -13.01 0.00 -13.93
CA VAL A 86 -13.50 1.33 -13.54
C VAL A 86 -12.81 2.43 -14.33
N LYS A 87 -13.48 3.59 -14.42
CA LYS A 87 -12.99 4.78 -15.13
C LYS A 87 -12.25 5.77 -14.24
N GLY A 88 -12.19 5.50 -12.94
CA GLY A 88 -11.52 6.38 -11.98
C GLY A 88 -12.11 6.31 -10.58
N VAL A 89 -11.82 7.35 -9.83
CA VAL A 89 -12.27 7.55 -8.45
C VAL A 89 -12.98 8.90 -8.35
N ILE A 90 -14.08 8.96 -7.59
CA ILE A 90 -14.73 10.21 -7.24
C ILE A 90 -14.71 10.33 -5.71
N ALA A 91 -14.09 11.41 -5.20
CA ALA A 91 -14.11 11.75 -3.79
C ALA A 91 -15.14 12.84 -3.52
N TYR A 92 -16.06 12.59 -2.59
CA TYR A 92 -17.10 13.52 -2.15
C TYR A 92 -16.73 14.16 -0.84
N SER A 93 -17.07 15.46 -0.69
CA SER A 93 -17.01 16.19 0.57
C SER A 93 -18.06 15.68 1.57
N PRO A 94 -17.92 15.99 2.88
CA PRO A 94 -18.85 15.51 3.90
C PRO A 94 -20.33 15.83 3.63
N ASN A 95 -20.62 17.01 3.10
CA ASN A 95 -21.99 17.43 2.74
C ASN A 95 -22.42 17.06 1.32
N HIS A 96 -21.54 16.40 0.57
CA HIS A 96 -21.71 15.97 -0.82
C HIS A 96 -21.93 17.10 -1.86
N GLU A 97 -21.76 18.37 -1.48
CA GLU A 97 -21.89 19.50 -2.41
C GLU A 97 -20.67 19.66 -3.32
N ALA A 98 -19.51 19.16 -2.91
CA ALA A 98 -18.29 19.18 -3.70
C ALA A 98 -17.81 17.75 -3.99
N ALA A 99 -17.32 17.54 -5.21
CA ALA A 99 -16.74 16.28 -5.61
C ALA A 99 -15.50 16.51 -6.48
N ILE A 100 -14.49 15.65 -6.32
CA ILE A 100 -13.28 15.64 -7.13
C ILE A 100 -13.21 14.32 -7.85
N SER A 101 -13.18 14.34 -9.17
CA SER A 101 -13.07 13.17 -10.02
C SER A 101 -11.63 12.99 -10.49
N PHE A 102 -11.07 11.82 -10.24
CA PHE A 102 -9.79 11.37 -10.78
C PHE A 102 -10.06 10.36 -11.89
N ASP A 103 -10.08 10.82 -13.14
CA ASP A 103 -10.29 9.95 -14.28
C ASP A 103 -9.01 9.15 -14.56
N GLY A 104 -9.16 7.86 -14.77
CA GLY A 104 -8.07 6.95 -15.08
C GLY A 104 -8.56 5.51 -15.05
N GLU A 105 -8.18 4.72 -16.07
CA GLU A 105 -8.57 3.31 -16.10
C GLU A 105 -7.99 2.56 -14.91
N GLY A 106 -8.83 1.75 -14.30
CA GLY A 106 -8.49 0.89 -13.17
C GLY A 106 -9.33 -0.36 -13.13
N TYR A 107 -9.03 -1.19 -12.17
CA TYR A 107 -9.65 -2.49 -11.99
C TYR A 107 -10.00 -2.76 -10.53
N LEU A 108 -11.12 -3.43 -10.30
CA LEU A 108 -11.42 -4.13 -9.05
C LEU A 108 -10.99 -5.58 -9.20
N LEU A 109 -10.14 -6.02 -8.28
CA LEU A 109 -9.54 -7.35 -8.31
C LEU A 109 -10.38 -8.37 -7.54
N ASN A 110 -10.42 -9.60 -8.03
CA ASN A 110 -10.92 -10.74 -7.27
C ASN A 110 -9.81 -11.29 -6.39
N ARG A 111 -9.85 -10.98 -5.09
CA ARG A 111 -8.77 -11.33 -4.14
C ARG A 111 -8.75 -12.81 -3.76
N LYS A 112 -9.70 -13.59 -4.19
CA LYS A 112 -9.71 -15.04 -4.09
C LYS A 112 -9.02 -15.69 -5.30
N MET A 113 -9.28 -15.18 -6.50
CA MET A 113 -8.75 -15.77 -7.73
C MET A 113 -7.32 -15.31 -8.02
N LEU A 114 -7.00 -14.03 -7.75
CA LEU A 114 -5.70 -13.46 -8.05
C LEU A 114 -4.53 -14.16 -7.34
N PRO A 115 -4.57 -14.51 -6.04
CA PRO A 115 -3.48 -15.25 -5.40
C PRO A 115 -3.22 -16.60 -6.04
N GLN A 116 -4.28 -17.29 -6.46
CA GLN A 116 -4.20 -18.59 -7.11
C GLN A 116 -3.54 -18.49 -8.49
N LYS A 117 -3.90 -17.45 -9.26
CA LYS A 117 -3.27 -17.16 -10.55
C LYS A 117 -1.79 -16.84 -10.38
N GLN A 118 -1.43 -15.96 -9.45
CA GLN A 118 -0.04 -15.59 -9.19
C GLN A 118 0.79 -16.79 -8.71
N LEU A 119 0.22 -17.66 -7.88
CA LEU A 119 0.85 -18.92 -7.49
C LEU A 119 1.15 -19.78 -8.72
N GLN A 120 0.17 -19.97 -9.61
CA GLN A 120 0.34 -20.76 -10.82
C GLN A 120 1.40 -20.15 -11.76
N ASP A 121 1.44 -18.83 -11.88
CA ASP A 121 2.44 -18.14 -12.71
C ASP A 121 3.85 -18.34 -12.16
N ALA A 122 4.04 -18.21 -10.84
CA ALA A 122 5.33 -18.45 -10.20
C ALA A 122 5.80 -19.91 -10.34
N LEU A 123 4.89 -20.89 -10.14
CA LEU A 123 5.20 -22.31 -10.33
C LEU A 123 5.60 -22.64 -11.76
N LYS A 124 4.94 -22.07 -12.78
CA LYS A 124 5.31 -22.23 -14.20
C LYS A 124 6.70 -21.69 -14.52
N LEU A 125 7.16 -20.71 -13.76
CA LEU A 125 8.51 -20.14 -13.87
C LEU A 125 9.55 -20.91 -13.03
N GLY A 126 9.20 -22.08 -12.47
CA GLY A 126 10.13 -22.93 -11.72
C GLY A 126 10.38 -22.49 -10.27
N VAL A 127 9.57 -21.57 -9.72
CA VAL A 127 9.68 -21.15 -8.32
C VAL A 127 9.16 -22.25 -7.40
N GLU A 128 9.93 -22.62 -6.37
CA GLU A 128 9.47 -23.48 -5.29
C GLU A 128 8.64 -22.65 -4.30
N ILE A 129 7.49 -23.18 -3.88
CA ILE A 129 6.61 -22.47 -2.94
C ILE A 129 6.23 -23.39 -1.79
N ARG A 130 6.38 -22.91 -0.54
CA ARG A 130 5.99 -23.62 0.67
C ARG A 130 5.00 -22.80 1.50
N GLY A 131 3.81 -23.36 1.68
CA GLY A 131 2.79 -22.87 2.62
C GLY A 131 2.92 -23.51 4.00
N ASN A 132 2.10 -23.03 4.93
CA ASN A 132 2.04 -23.48 6.33
C ASN A 132 3.37 -23.33 7.11
N ILE A 133 4.23 -22.39 6.72
CA ILE A 133 5.49 -22.11 7.40
C ILE A 133 5.44 -20.70 8.02
N ALA A 134 5.39 -20.62 9.33
CA ALA A 134 5.43 -19.36 10.06
C ALA A 134 6.88 -18.94 10.29
N LEU A 135 7.37 -17.99 9.48
CA LEU A 135 8.69 -17.39 9.72
C LEU A 135 8.69 -16.56 11.00
N ARG A 136 9.80 -16.60 11.74
CA ARG A 136 10.00 -15.95 13.03
C ARG A 136 11.17 -14.95 13.00
N SER A 137 12.23 -15.26 12.27
CA SER A 137 13.46 -14.47 12.22
C SER A 137 14.24 -14.74 10.92
N VAL A 138 15.20 -13.87 10.64
CA VAL A 138 16.27 -14.16 9.69
C VAL A 138 17.38 -14.96 10.40
N LEU A 139 18.18 -15.68 9.59
CA LEU A 139 19.48 -16.21 10.00
C LEU A 139 20.54 -15.18 9.59
N ALA A 140 21.46 -14.85 10.48
CA ALA A 140 22.51 -13.87 10.20
C ALA A 140 23.90 -14.43 10.58
N GLU A 141 24.89 -14.15 9.74
CA GLU A 141 26.30 -14.45 9.94
C GLU A 141 27.14 -13.23 9.55
N ASN A 142 28.09 -12.82 10.39
CA ASN A 142 29.02 -11.72 10.11
C ASN A 142 28.32 -10.44 9.58
N ASP A 143 27.25 -10.00 10.27
CA ASP A 143 26.45 -8.81 9.92
C ASP A 143 25.77 -8.90 8.55
N THR A 144 25.47 -10.11 8.08
CA THR A 144 24.80 -10.40 6.79
C THR A 144 23.67 -11.41 7.02
N VAL A 145 22.50 -11.15 6.43
CA VAL A 145 21.40 -12.12 6.42
C VAL A 145 21.75 -13.24 5.43
N VAL A 146 21.67 -14.49 5.92
CA VAL A 146 22.03 -15.68 5.16
C VAL A 146 20.88 -16.71 5.07
N GLY A 147 19.68 -16.32 5.44
CA GLY A 147 18.52 -17.20 5.38
C GLY A 147 17.41 -16.81 6.36
N VAL A 148 16.49 -17.73 6.57
CA VAL A 148 15.30 -17.56 7.44
C VAL A 148 15.10 -18.76 8.35
N ALA A 149 14.46 -18.48 9.52
CA ALA A 149 14.03 -19.49 10.48
C ALA A 149 12.57 -19.30 10.89
N GLY A 150 11.91 -20.39 11.22
CA GLY A 150 10.52 -20.40 11.62
C GLY A 150 10.05 -21.77 12.08
N GLN A 151 8.78 -22.04 11.87
CA GLN A 151 8.12 -23.28 12.29
C GLN A 151 7.17 -23.77 11.20
N ASP A 152 7.21 -25.04 10.88
CA ASP A 152 6.18 -25.73 10.11
C ASP A 152 4.92 -25.86 10.97
N LEU A 153 3.79 -25.32 10.49
CA LEU A 153 2.53 -25.29 11.23
C LEU A 153 1.74 -26.61 11.18
N ILE A 154 2.16 -27.54 10.32
CA ILE A 154 1.55 -28.88 10.21
C ILE A 154 2.26 -29.86 11.15
N THR A 155 3.60 -29.91 11.04
CA THR A 155 4.43 -30.87 11.82
C THR A 155 4.87 -30.32 13.17
N ASN A 156 4.77 -28.98 13.38
CA ASN A 156 5.35 -28.25 14.51
C ASN A 156 6.87 -28.33 14.60
N GLU A 157 7.55 -28.80 13.58
CA GLU A 157 9.00 -28.88 13.55
C GLU A 157 9.64 -27.51 13.27
N ALA A 158 10.89 -27.36 13.70
CA ALA A 158 11.67 -26.16 13.38
C ALA A 158 12.00 -26.13 11.89
N PHE A 159 11.78 -24.98 11.28
CA PHE A 159 12.09 -24.72 9.86
C PHE A 159 13.30 -23.78 9.76
N LYS A 160 14.30 -24.17 8.96
CA LYS A 160 15.45 -23.32 8.64
C LYS A 160 15.85 -23.54 7.19
N LYS A 161 16.11 -22.44 6.46
CA LYS A 161 16.65 -22.45 5.11
C LYS A 161 17.63 -21.32 4.91
N THR A 162 18.71 -21.58 4.19
CA THR A 162 19.75 -20.61 3.87
C THR A 162 19.62 -20.12 2.42
N SER A 163 20.00 -18.85 2.19
CA SER A 163 20.05 -18.25 0.85
C SER A 163 21.10 -17.17 0.75
N ARG A 164 21.45 -16.81 -0.47
CA ARG A 164 22.35 -15.68 -0.76
C ARG A 164 21.65 -14.34 -0.50
N LEU A 165 20.33 -14.29 -0.68
CA LEU A 165 19.52 -13.11 -0.48
C LEU A 165 18.14 -13.49 0.09
N VAL A 166 17.63 -12.71 1.02
CA VAL A 166 16.26 -12.79 1.56
C VAL A 166 15.49 -11.52 1.19
N ILE A 167 14.28 -11.68 0.63
CA ILE A 167 13.35 -10.56 0.40
C ILE A 167 12.16 -10.69 1.34
N ASP A 168 11.96 -9.69 2.20
CA ASP A 168 10.82 -9.60 3.10
C ASP A 168 9.60 -9.02 2.37
N ALA A 169 8.59 -9.85 2.17
CA ALA A 169 7.27 -9.53 1.65
C ALA A 169 6.16 -9.95 2.62
N THR A 170 6.47 -9.98 3.94
CA THR A 170 5.57 -10.50 4.98
C THR A 170 4.45 -9.54 5.40
N GLY A 171 4.33 -8.41 4.70
CA GLY A 171 3.27 -7.43 4.94
C GLY A 171 3.59 -6.44 6.06
N VAL A 172 2.60 -5.66 6.48
CA VAL A 172 2.77 -4.50 7.36
C VAL A 172 3.37 -4.84 8.73
N THR A 173 3.07 -6.01 9.27
CA THR A 173 3.61 -6.48 10.58
C THR A 173 5.08 -6.85 10.50
N SER A 174 5.54 -7.29 9.36
CA SER A 174 6.93 -7.63 9.01
C SER A 174 7.80 -8.13 10.18
N VAL A 175 7.60 -9.39 10.54
CA VAL A 175 8.33 -10.00 11.66
C VAL A 175 9.84 -10.03 11.42
N LEU A 176 10.29 -10.07 10.16
CA LEU A 176 11.72 -10.11 9.81
C LEU A 176 12.35 -8.72 9.97
N ARG A 177 11.73 -7.65 9.46
CA ARG A 177 12.21 -6.27 9.64
C ARG A 177 12.26 -5.89 11.12
N THR A 178 11.19 -6.16 11.88
CA THR A 178 11.11 -5.75 13.29
C THR A 178 12.17 -6.39 14.18
N ASN A 179 12.70 -7.53 13.78
CA ASN A 179 13.70 -8.31 14.51
C ASN A 179 14.99 -8.50 13.69
N LEU A 180 15.34 -7.56 12.83
CA LEU A 180 16.54 -7.63 12.00
C LEU A 180 17.80 -7.50 12.89
N PRO A 181 18.64 -8.55 12.99
CA PRO A 181 19.73 -8.60 13.96
C PRO A 181 21.08 -8.10 13.42
N ILE A 182 21.06 -7.33 12.34
CA ILE A 182 22.25 -6.77 11.68
C ILE A 182 22.19 -5.23 11.69
N LYS A 183 23.34 -4.61 11.52
CA LYS A 183 23.40 -3.15 11.33
C LYS A 183 22.82 -2.78 9.99
N SER A 184 21.93 -1.78 9.95
CA SER A 184 21.34 -1.31 8.71
C SER A 184 20.68 0.05 8.89
N PHE A 185 20.41 0.74 7.79
CA PHE A 185 19.61 1.96 7.77
C PHE A 185 18.10 1.69 7.75
N ILE A 186 17.69 0.43 7.72
CA ILE A 186 16.27 0.05 7.74
C ILE A 186 15.62 0.48 9.04
N GLN A 187 14.53 1.23 8.94
CA GLN A 187 13.70 1.58 10.09
C GLN A 187 12.85 0.37 10.50
N THR A 188 13.08 -0.14 11.71
CA THR A 188 12.43 -1.37 12.19
C THR A 188 11.05 -1.15 12.77
N LYS A 189 10.74 0.06 13.28
CA LYS A 189 9.49 0.40 13.97
C LYS A 189 8.72 1.46 13.23
N ILE A 190 7.39 1.35 13.25
CA ILE A 190 6.44 2.35 12.74
C ILE A 190 5.69 2.99 13.91
N ASP A 191 5.44 4.30 13.81
CA ASP A 191 4.58 4.99 14.77
C ASP A 191 3.11 4.55 14.57
N ARG A 192 2.38 4.40 15.67
CA ARG A 192 0.95 4.07 15.61
C ARG A 192 0.11 5.15 14.92
N LEU A 193 0.57 6.39 14.90
CA LEU A 193 -0.05 7.49 14.15
C LEU A 193 0.04 7.30 12.63
N ASP A 194 0.96 6.47 12.18
CA ASP A 194 1.19 6.15 10.77
C ASP A 194 0.57 4.79 10.36
N LEU A 195 -0.29 4.24 11.22
CA LEU A 195 -1.10 3.06 10.95
C LEU A 195 -2.58 3.40 10.98
N GLU A 196 -3.33 2.92 10.01
CA GLU A 196 -4.79 2.96 9.98
C GLU A 196 -5.37 1.57 10.17
N ALA A 197 -6.44 1.49 10.95
CA ALA A 197 -7.27 0.30 11.03
C ALA A 197 -8.31 0.36 9.93
N THR A 198 -8.37 -0.67 9.10
CA THR A 198 -9.29 -0.76 7.96
C THR A 198 -10.20 -1.96 8.08
N GLY A 199 -11.37 -1.88 7.48
CA GLY A 199 -12.25 -3.02 7.37
C GLY A 199 -13.21 -2.85 6.19
N ARG A 200 -13.74 -3.99 5.72
CA ARG A 200 -14.63 -4.00 4.57
C ARG A 200 -15.59 -5.18 4.59
N TYR A 201 -16.70 -5.02 3.89
CA TYR A 201 -17.56 -6.11 3.44
C TYR A 201 -17.55 -6.23 1.92
N ILE A 202 -17.82 -7.41 1.40
CA ILE A 202 -18.22 -7.60 0.02
C ILE A 202 -19.68 -8.08 0.03
N TYR A 203 -20.55 -7.28 -0.57
CA TYR A 203 -21.97 -7.54 -0.64
C TYR A 203 -22.48 -7.68 -2.07
N ASN A 204 -23.41 -8.61 -2.28
CA ASN A 204 -24.42 -8.52 -3.31
C ASN A 204 -25.58 -7.70 -2.74
N PHE A 205 -26.25 -6.85 -3.52
CA PHE A 205 -27.30 -5.97 -3.04
C PHE A 205 -28.35 -5.67 -4.11
N ASP A 206 -29.53 -5.23 -3.65
CA ASP A 206 -30.55 -4.67 -4.51
C ASP A 206 -30.36 -3.16 -4.58
N LYS A 207 -30.46 -2.58 -5.79
CA LYS A 207 -30.31 -1.15 -6.00
C LYS A 207 -31.63 -0.45 -5.65
N ALA A 208 -31.64 0.31 -4.54
CA ALA A 208 -32.84 1.04 -4.08
C ALA A 208 -33.01 2.39 -4.74
N SER A 209 -31.95 3.02 -5.25
CA SER A 209 -31.98 4.29 -5.98
C SER A 209 -30.83 4.40 -6.98
N GLU A 210 -30.89 5.40 -7.86
CA GLU A 210 -29.84 5.70 -8.85
C GLU A 210 -28.89 6.82 -8.40
N ASP A 211 -28.78 7.06 -7.10
CA ASP A 211 -27.92 8.11 -6.56
C ASP A 211 -26.43 7.74 -6.69
N LYS A 212 -25.78 8.35 -7.69
CA LYS A 212 -24.38 8.12 -8.01
C LYS A 212 -23.41 8.62 -6.96
N THR A 213 -23.83 9.44 -6.03
CA THR A 213 -23.00 9.86 -4.90
C THR A 213 -22.66 8.67 -4.01
N TYR A 214 -23.55 7.69 -3.93
CA TYR A 214 -23.39 6.53 -3.07
C TYR A 214 -23.04 5.24 -3.80
N PHE A 215 -23.27 5.15 -5.12
CA PHE A 215 -22.84 4.05 -5.96
C PHE A 215 -22.88 4.42 -7.44
N ASP A 216 -21.77 4.25 -8.14
CA ASP A 216 -21.67 4.26 -9.60
C ASP A 216 -20.84 3.05 -10.03
N SER A 217 -21.38 2.17 -10.88
CA SER A 217 -20.65 0.98 -11.33
C SER A 217 -19.41 1.30 -12.17
N ARG A 218 -19.22 2.56 -12.58
CA ARG A 218 -18.07 3.00 -13.39
C ARG A 218 -16.95 3.63 -12.57
N TYR A 219 -17.20 4.03 -11.31
CA TYR A 219 -16.26 4.78 -10.48
C TYR A 219 -16.15 4.20 -9.07
N CYS A 220 -14.94 4.19 -8.54
CA CYS A 220 -14.71 4.01 -7.11
C CYS A 220 -15.17 5.27 -6.36
N ILE A 221 -16.12 5.16 -5.44
CA ILE A 221 -16.62 6.29 -4.64
C ILE A 221 -15.88 6.34 -3.31
N ILE A 222 -15.46 7.54 -2.91
CA ILE A 222 -14.85 7.85 -1.62
C ILE A 222 -15.65 8.96 -0.93
N HIS A 223 -15.97 8.78 0.35
CA HIS A 223 -16.56 9.82 1.20
C HIS A 223 -15.55 10.26 2.26
N LEU A 224 -15.23 11.57 2.23
CA LEU A 224 -14.32 12.22 3.18
C LEU A 224 -15.08 12.79 4.36
N ASP A 225 -15.69 11.96 5.19
CA ASP A 225 -16.50 12.38 6.34
C ASP A 225 -15.91 11.88 7.65
N GLN A 226 -15.43 12.81 8.49
CA GLN A 226 -14.84 12.53 9.80
C GLN A 226 -15.84 11.95 10.82
N LYS A 227 -17.16 12.03 10.56
CA LYS A 227 -18.19 11.37 11.37
C LYS A 227 -18.35 9.90 11.00
N ILE A 228 -18.07 9.54 9.74
CA ILE A 228 -18.13 8.17 9.21
C ILE A 228 -16.80 7.47 9.42
N ALA A 229 -15.69 8.13 9.05
CA ALA A 229 -14.34 7.56 9.05
C ALA A 229 -13.35 8.54 9.71
N PRO A 230 -13.26 8.57 11.05
CA PRO A 230 -12.40 9.50 11.77
C PRO A 230 -10.92 9.39 11.38
N GLY A 231 -10.35 10.45 10.84
CA GLY A 231 -8.94 10.52 10.39
C GLY A 231 -8.62 9.74 9.13
N GLY A 232 -9.62 9.21 8.44
CA GLY A 232 -9.47 8.46 7.19
C GLY A 232 -10.61 8.74 6.21
N TYR A 233 -11.10 7.71 5.52
CA TYR A 233 -12.21 7.81 4.56
C TYR A 233 -13.01 6.52 4.46
N ALA A 234 -14.25 6.63 3.97
CA ALA A 234 -15.09 5.49 3.62
C ALA A 234 -15.15 5.31 2.10
N TRP A 235 -15.33 4.07 1.65
CA TRP A 235 -15.39 3.76 0.22
C TRP A 235 -16.57 2.87 -0.15
N VAL A 236 -16.99 3.02 -1.41
CA VAL A 236 -17.96 2.17 -2.11
C VAL A 236 -17.38 1.84 -3.47
N PHE A 237 -16.79 0.66 -3.62
CA PHE A 237 -16.08 0.26 -4.83
C PHE A 237 -16.87 -0.82 -5.57
N PRO A 238 -17.25 -0.57 -6.84
CA PRO A 238 -18.11 -1.49 -7.58
C PRO A 238 -17.36 -2.74 -8.00
N LYS A 239 -17.94 -3.91 -7.74
CA LYS A 239 -17.47 -5.21 -8.26
C LYS A 239 -18.43 -5.77 -9.33
N GLY A 240 -19.28 -4.92 -9.90
CA GLY A 240 -20.34 -5.19 -10.85
C GLY A 240 -21.51 -4.23 -10.65
N GLU A 241 -22.63 -4.48 -11.29
CA GLU A 241 -23.84 -3.64 -11.17
C GLU A 241 -24.51 -3.77 -9.78
N ASN A 242 -24.47 -4.97 -9.20
CA ASN A 242 -25.15 -5.31 -7.95
C ASN A 242 -24.20 -5.98 -6.94
N LYS A 243 -22.90 -5.76 -7.07
CA LYS A 243 -21.88 -6.27 -6.16
C LYS A 243 -20.92 -5.14 -5.78
N VAL A 244 -20.56 -5.07 -4.50
CA VAL A 244 -19.78 -3.96 -3.96
C VAL A 244 -18.76 -4.41 -2.92
N ASN A 245 -17.59 -3.81 -2.94
CA ASN A 245 -16.66 -3.78 -1.81
C ASN A 245 -16.87 -2.45 -1.09
N ILE A 246 -17.41 -2.49 0.13
CA ILE A 246 -17.72 -1.32 0.94
C ILE A 246 -16.98 -1.38 2.27
N GLY A 247 -16.33 -0.28 2.64
CA GLY A 247 -15.53 -0.23 3.84
C GLY A 247 -15.08 1.15 4.24
N LEU A 248 -14.22 1.22 5.25
CA LEU A 248 -13.55 2.45 5.68
C LEU A 248 -12.20 2.15 6.34
N GLY A 249 -11.36 3.19 6.36
CA GLY A 249 -10.15 3.25 7.16
C GLY A 249 -10.26 4.36 8.20
N VAL A 250 -9.71 4.14 9.39
CA VAL A 250 -9.68 5.12 10.47
C VAL A 250 -8.30 5.22 11.09
N GLN A 251 -7.90 6.41 11.47
CA GLN A 251 -6.73 6.63 12.30
C GLN A 251 -7.10 6.44 13.78
N GLN A 252 -6.39 5.59 14.50
CA GLN A 252 -6.80 5.17 15.85
C GLN A 252 -6.99 6.34 16.83
N LYS A 253 -6.07 7.31 16.85
CA LYS A 253 -6.17 8.48 17.73
C LYS A 253 -7.40 9.34 17.40
N ALA A 254 -7.75 9.45 16.11
CA ALA A 254 -8.94 10.16 15.66
C ALA A 254 -10.22 9.42 16.08
N LEU A 255 -10.24 8.10 15.98
CA LEU A 255 -11.34 7.25 16.45
C LEU A 255 -11.53 7.36 17.96
N ASP A 256 -10.43 7.31 18.75
CA ASP A 256 -10.49 7.44 20.20
C ASP A 256 -11.07 8.81 20.60
N ARG A 257 -10.64 9.88 19.93
CA ARG A 257 -11.18 11.25 20.12
C ARG A 257 -12.66 11.35 19.74
N HIS A 258 -13.03 10.76 18.60
CA HIS A 258 -14.43 10.70 18.13
C HIS A 258 -15.34 10.02 19.16
N ASN A 259 -14.92 8.88 19.70
CA ASN A 259 -15.63 8.14 20.72
C ASN A 259 -15.76 8.92 22.03
N ALA A 260 -14.66 9.52 22.49
CA ALA A 260 -14.64 10.32 23.72
C ALA A 260 -15.58 11.54 23.64
N ASN A 261 -15.54 12.27 22.53
CA ASN A 261 -16.38 13.48 22.34
C ASN A 261 -17.88 13.17 22.31
N ARG A 262 -18.26 11.93 21.98
CA ARG A 262 -19.67 11.51 21.87
C ARG A 262 -20.14 10.65 23.04
N GLY A 263 -19.24 10.25 23.94
CA GLY A 263 -19.56 9.32 25.03
C GLY A 263 -19.97 7.93 24.53
N ILE A 264 -19.43 7.49 23.37
CA ILE A 264 -19.74 6.20 22.74
C ILE A 264 -18.48 5.35 22.62
N ARG A 265 -18.66 4.08 22.28
CA ARG A 265 -17.57 3.16 21.98
C ARG A 265 -17.88 2.42 20.68
N GLN A 266 -17.37 2.94 19.58
CA GLN A 266 -17.47 2.32 18.26
C GLN A 266 -16.10 1.79 17.83
N ASP A 267 -16.07 0.63 17.22
CA ASP A 267 -14.94 0.09 16.50
C ASP A 267 -15.14 0.23 14.99
N VAL A 268 -14.16 -0.21 14.21
CA VAL A 268 -14.21 -0.16 12.73
C VAL A 268 -15.44 -0.88 12.20
N LYS A 269 -15.81 -2.04 12.80
CA LYS A 269 -16.96 -2.80 12.35
C LYS A 269 -18.27 -2.04 12.55
N ALA A 270 -18.47 -1.46 13.73
CA ALA A 270 -19.67 -0.67 14.04
C ALA A 270 -19.80 0.54 13.11
N LEU A 271 -18.68 1.20 12.77
CA LEU A 271 -18.69 2.32 11.83
C LEU A 271 -19.13 1.87 10.43
N ILE A 272 -18.59 0.74 9.92
CA ILE A 272 -18.98 0.23 8.59
C ILE A 272 -20.44 -0.23 8.60
N ASP A 273 -20.89 -0.93 9.63
CA ASP A 273 -22.28 -1.36 9.75
C ASP A 273 -23.25 -0.16 9.72
N ASN A 274 -22.85 0.96 10.34
CA ASN A 274 -23.60 2.21 10.27
C ASN A 274 -23.58 2.81 8.86
N TYR A 275 -22.41 2.82 8.22
CA TYR A 275 -22.23 3.36 6.89
C TYR A 275 -23.05 2.58 5.84
N VAL A 276 -23.06 1.25 5.89
CA VAL A 276 -23.88 0.40 5.02
C VAL A 276 -25.36 0.69 5.23
N ARG A 277 -25.83 0.75 6.51
CA ARG A 277 -27.24 1.03 6.82
C ARG A 277 -27.71 2.40 6.38
N SER A 278 -26.83 3.39 6.36
CA SER A 278 -27.16 4.75 5.92
C SER A 278 -27.05 4.97 4.42
N ASN A 279 -26.54 3.99 3.66
CA ASN A 279 -26.38 4.12 2.22
C ASN A 279 -27.74 3.99 1.52
N PRO A 280 -28.22 5.02 0.79
CA PRO A 280 -29.56 5.04 0.21
C PRO A 280 -29.68 4.20 -1.07
N VAL A 281 -28.58 3.68 -1.60
CA VAL A 281 -28.55 2.86 -2.83
C VAL A 281 -28.49 1.39 -2.51
N ILE A 282 -27.73 0.99 -1.46
CA ILE A 282 -27.52 -0.42 -1.11
C ILE A 282 -28.69 -0.91 -0.25
N SER A 283 -29.56 -1.72 -0.83
CA SER A 283 -30.68 -2.36 -0.16
C SER A 283 -30.49 -3.87 -0.09
N ASN A 284 -31.06 -4.51 0.93
CA ASN A 284 -31.01 -5.96 1.13
C ASN A 284 -29.59 -6.57 0.92
N PRO A 285 -28.53 -6.00 1.55
CA PRO A 285 -27.17 -6.49 1.33
C PRO A 285 -27.03 -7.93 1.82
N THR A 286 -26.52 -8.80 0.97
CA THR A 286 -26.18 -10.18 1.29
C THR A 286 -24.69 -10.41 1.10
N ILE A 287 -24.07 -11.17 1.99
CA ILE A 287 -22.63 -11.44 1.92
C ILE A 287 -22.30 -12.21 0.65
N ALA A 288 -21.34 -11.69 -0.12
CA ALA A 288 -20.79 -12.39 -1.30
C ALA A 288 -19.81 -13.49 -0.83
N CYS A 289 -20.34 -14.62 -0.37
CA CYS A 289 -19.58 -15.74 0.22
C CYS A 289 -18.51 -16.32 -0.72
N GLU A 290 -18.66 -16.13 -2.03
CA GLU A 290 -17.67 -16.55 -3.01
C GLU A 290 -16.33 -15.83 -2.90
N GLU A 291 -16.27 -14.68 -2.22
CA GLU A 291 -15.03 -13.91 -2.01
C GLU A 291 -14.28 -14.31 -0.74
N MET A 292 -14.99 -14.96 0.21
CA MET A 292 -14.45 -15.26 1.54
C MET A 292 -14.87 -16.67 1.96
N ASP A 293 -13.95 -17.45 2.49
CA ASP A 293 -14.24 -18.82 2.93
C ASP A 293 -14.82 -18.90 4.34
N ASP A 294 -14.72 -17.84 5.14
CA ASP A 294 -15.23 -17.79 6.51
C ASP A 294 -16.76 -17.55 6.58
N GLY A 295 -17.39 -17.30 5.44
CA GLY A 295 -18.84 -17.07 5.33
C GLY A 295 -19.33 -15.72 5.85
N ASN A 296 -18.43 -14.88 6.38
CA ASN A 296 -18.81 -13.61 7.01
C ASN A 296 -18.71 -12.40 6.08
N GLY A 297 -18.03 -12.53 4.93
CA GLY A 297 -17.78 -11.41 4.00
C GLY A 297 -17.03 -10.23 4.62
N TRP A 298 -16.74 -10.33 5.92
CA TRP A 298 -16.07 -9.34 6.73
C TRP A 298 -14.56 -9.54 6.73
N GLY A 299 -13.82 -8.47 6.62
CA GLY A 299 -12.39 -8.48 6.82
C GLY A 299 -11.89 -7.18 7.43
N THR A 300 -10.94 -7.28 8.36
CA THR A 300 -10.25 -6.14 8.96
C THR A 300 -8.74 -6.36 8.93
N TRP A 301 -8.01 -5.29 8.71
CA TRP A 301 -6.56 -5.28 8.71
C TRP A 301 -6.02 -3.89 9.06
N GLN A 302 -4.72 -3.78 9.19
CA GLN A 302 -4.03 -2.50 9.34
C GLN A 302 -3.19 -2.21 8.09
N VAL A 303 -3.03 -0.93 7.78
CA VAL A 303 -2.21 -0.44 6.67
C VAL A 303 -1.34 0.71 7.13
N SER A 304 -0.10 0.77 6.62
CA SER A 304 0.75 1.93 6.83
C SER A 304 0.30 3.10 5.94
N VAL A 305 0.27 4.29 6.52
CA VAL A 305 -0.11 5.54 5.83
C VAL A 305 1.01 6.59 5.96
N ARG A 306 2.23 6.13 6.02
CA ARG A 306 3.45 6.94 5.94
C ARG A 306 4.18 6.68 4.63
N ARG A 307 5.20 7.50 4.33
CA ARG A 307 6.13 7.22 3.24
C ARG A 307 6.77 5.83 3.40
N GLN A 308 7.25 5.25 2.32
CA GLN A 308 8.01 3.99 2.39
C GLN A 308 9.19 4.11 3.37
N ASN A 309 9.74 2.99 3.80
CA ASN A 309 10.97 2.97 4.56
C ASN A 309 12.07 3.70 3.77
N ASP A 310 12.81 4.57 4.43
CA ASP A 310 13.79 5.45 3.78
C ASP A 310 14.98 4.66 3.21
N CYS A 311 15.23 3.46 3.70
CA CYS A 311 16.13 2.46 3.14
C CYS A 311 15.46 1.09 3.09
N LEU A 312 15.48 0.42 1.93
CA LEU A 312 14.79 -0.85 1.67
C LEU A 312 15.75 -2.06 1.64
N VAL A 313 17.04 -1.85 1.86
CA VAL A 313 18.08 -2.88 1.73
C VAL A 313 19.02 -2.91 2.94
N ALA A 314 19.60 -4.09 3.17
CA ALA A 314 20.71 -4.31 4.10
C ALA A 314 21.54 -5.49 3.57
N ASN A 315 22.67 -5.83 4.21
CA ASN A 315 23.49 -6.96 3.78
C ASN A 315 22.66 -8.27 3.72
N GLY A 316 22.48 -8.83 2.53
CA GLY A 316 21.71 -10.05 2.29
C GLY A 316 20.19 -9.91 2.48
N PHE A 317 19.64 -8.68 2.52
CA PHE A 317 18.25 -8.46 2.83
C PHE A 317 17.62 -7.31 2.05
N MET A 318 16.39 -7.49 1.55
CA MET A 318 15.58 -6.47 0.90
C MET A 318 14.14 -6.50 1.43
N MET A 319 13.40 -5.40 1.25
CA MET A 319 11.97 -5.32 1.61
C MET A 319 11.13 -4.88 0.42
N VAL A 320 9.87 -5.39 0.35
CA VAL A 320 8.93 -5.05 -0.72
C VAL A 320 7.48 -5.04 -0.23
N GLY A 321 6.66 -4.16 -0.81
CA GLY A 321 5.26 -4.02 -0.45
C GLY A 321 5.07 -3.45 0.96
N ASP A 322 4.07 -3.91 1.69
CA ASP A 322 3.73 -3.37 3.01
C ASP A 322 4.82 -3.61 4.07
N SER A 323 5.71 -4.58 3.87
CA SER A 323 6.88 -4.76 4.74
C SER A 323 7.83 -3.57 4.68
N GLY A 324 7.91 -2.91 3.52
CA GLY A 324 8.63 -1.65 3.29
C GLY A 324 7.79 -0.38 3.49
N TRP A 325 6.56 -0.50 4.00
CA TRP A 325 5.61 0.61 4.16
C TRP A 325 5.27 1.34 2.86
N MET A 326 5.12 0.60 1.76
CA MET A 326 4.93 1.15 0.43
C MET A 326 3.50 1.61 0.06
N PRO A 327 2.41 1.28 0.79
CA PRO A 327 1.12 1.91 0.51
C PRO A 327 1.22 3.43 0.50
N LYS A 328 0.49 4.07 -0.42
CA LYS A 328 0.48 5.53 -0.54
C LYS A 328 -0.08 6.16 0.74
N PRO A 329 0.58 7.17 1.31
CA PRO A 329 0.14 7.79 2.55
C PRO A 329 -1.26 8.42 2.49
N LEU A 330 -1.65 8.94 1.32
CA LEU A 330 -2.88 9.71 1.16
C LEU A 330 -4.15 8.85 1.12
N ASP A 331 -4.08 7.72 0.41
CA ASP A 331 -5.24 6.87 0.12
C ASP A 331 -5.04 5.40 0.52
N ALA A 332 -3.97 5.09 1.23
CA ALA A 332 -3.59 3.73 1.64
C ALA A 332 -3.52 2.71 0.48
N GLY A 333 -3.47 3.18 -0.77
CA GLY A 333 -3.41 2.35 -1.97
C GLY A 333 -2.08 1.61 -2.10
N GLY A 334 -2.05 0.33 -1.70
CA GLY A 334 -0.81 -0.48 -1.64
C GLY A 334 -0.55 -1.35 -2.88
N ILE A 335 -1.57 -1.72 -3.64
CA ILE A 335 -1.43 -2.70 -4.75
C ILE A 335 -0.49 -2.17 -5.84
N GLY A 336 -0.72 -0.95 -6.32
CA GLY A 336 0.10 -0.36 -7.39
C GLY A 336 1.58 -0.21 -7.02
N PRO A 337 1.92 0.46 -5.90
CA PRO A 337 3.30 0.54 -5.42
C PRO A 337 3.97 -0.82 -5.22
N ALA A 338 3.22 -1.81 -4.68
CA ALA A 338 3.76 -3.16 -4.48
C ALA A 338 4.07 -3.88 -5.79
N ILE A 339 3.24 -3.72 -6.83
CA ILE A 339 3.51 -4.27 -8.18
C ILE A 339 4.80 -3.67 -8.74
N ILE A 340 4.94 -2.35 -8.70
CA ILE A 340 6.11 -1.64 -9.22
C ILE A 340 7.38 -2.07 -8.47
N ALA A 341 7.34 -1.97 -7.14
CA ALA A 341 8.47 -2.33 -6.29
C ALA A 341 8.90 -3.80 -6.46
N ALA A 342 7.93 -4.73 -6.53
CA ALA A 342 8.20 -6.14 -6.67
C ALA A 342 8.82 -6.49 -8.05
N THR A 343 8.36 -5.81 -9.09
CA THR A 343 8.94 -5.97 -10.45
C THR A 343 10.39 -5.50 -10.48
N ILE A 344 10.70 -4.36 -9.84
CA ILE A 344 12.06 -3.82 -9.73
C ILE A 344 12.92 -4.72 -8.83
N ALA A 345 12.41 -5.08 -7.64
CA ALA A 345 13.12 -5.88 -6.65
C ALA A 345 13.59 -7.23 -7.22
N GLY A 346 12.73 -7.93 -7.98
CA GLY A 346 13.08 -9.19 -8.61
C GLY A 346 14.25 -9.06 -9.60
N LYS A 347 14.23 -8.01 -10.43
CA LYS A 347 15.32 -7.70 -11.37
C LYS A 347 16.62 -7.37 -10.63
N ASP A 348 16.58 -6.42 -9.72
CA ASP A 348 17.78 -5.93 -9.02
C ASP A 348 18.38 -7.00 -8.10
N ALA A 349 17.55 -7.90 -7.54
CA ALA A 349 17.99 -9.07 -6.80
C ALA A 349 18.79 -10.06 -7.69
N VAL A 350 18.33 -10.32 -8.91
CA VAL A 350 19.04 -11.18 -9.87
C VAL A 350 20.41 -10.58 -10.21
N GLU A 351 20.44 -9.29 -10.55
CA GLU A 351 21.70 -8.60 -10.90
C GLU A 351 22.71 -8.66 -9.74
N ALA A 352 22.28 -8.45 -8.49
CA ALA A 352 23.14 -8.53 -7.31
C ALA A 352 23.65 -9.98 -7.06
N ILE A 353 22.77 -10.98 -7.21
CA ILE A 353 23.13 -12.38 -7.05
C ILE A 353 24.14 -12.82 -8.12
N GLU A 354 23.95 -12.44 -9.37
CA GLU A 354 24.85 -12.76 -10.48
C GLU A 354 26.21 -12.05 -10.33
N ALA A 355 26.21 -10.79 -9.88
CA ALA A 355 27.40 -10.06 -9.54
C ALA A 355 28.13 -10.60 -8.29
N THR A 356 27.53 -11.53 -7.55
CA THR A 356 28.05 -12.08 -6.28
C THR A 356 28.23 -10.99 -5.22
N ASP A 357 27.43 -9.92 -5.28
CA ASP A 357 27.44 -8.80 -4.33
C ASP A 357 26.03 -8.53 -3.79
N THR A 358 25.65 -9.25 -2.74
CA THR A 358 24.41 -9.05 -1.98
C THR A 358 24.65 -8.21 -0.73
N THR A 359 25.73 -7.42 -0.66
CA THR A 359 25.94 -6.43 0.38
C THR A 359 24.93 -5.28 0.26
N GLU A 360 24.79 -4.46 1.29
CA GLU A 360 23.98 -3.26 1.24
C GLU A 360 24.33 -2.39 0.03
N LYS A 361 25.64 -2.26 -0.27
CA LYS A 361 26.12 -1.50 -1.42
C LYS A 361 25.71 -2.14 -2.75
N GLY A 362 25.85 -3.46 -2.92
CA GLY A 362 25.43 -4.18 -4.13
C GLY A 362 23.92 -4.12 -4.36
N LEU A 363 23.13 -4.08 -3.28
CA LEU A 363 21.67 -3.98 -3.31
C LEU A 363 21.16 -2.52 -3.41
N TRP A 364 22.04 -1.52 -3.24
CA TRP A 364 21.64 -0.11 -3.14
C TRP A 364 20.85 0.41 -4.35
N LYS A 365 21.13 -0.17 -5.52
CA LYS A 365 20.44 0.13 -6.77
C LYS A 365 18.92 -0.01 -6.66
N TYR A 366 18.43 -0.95 -5.86
CA TYR A 366 16.99 -1.13 -5.64
C TYR A 366 16.35 0.10 -4.97
N ASN A 367 16.99 0.70 -3.96
CA ASN A 367 16.52 1.96 -3.38
C ASN A 367 16.37 3.04 -4.46
N ILE A 368 17.43 3.25 -5.25
CA ILE A 368 17.47 4.28 -6.29
C ILE A 368 16.39 4.03 -7.35
N ASN A 369 16.28 2.80 -7.86
CA ASN A 369 15.32 2.46 -8.90
C ASN A 369 13.87 2.62 -8.43
N TYR A 370 13.53 2.16 -7.21
CA TYR A 370 12.19 2.32 -6.68
C TYR A 370 11.87 3.79 -6.36
N ILE A 371 12.79 4.52 -5.77
CA ILE A 371 12.59 5.95 -5.46
C ILE A 371 12.36 6.75 -6.73
N ASN A 372 13.18 6.57 -7.75
CA ASN A 372 13.04 7.26 -9.03
C ASN A 372 11.75 6.90 -9.78
N GLU A 373 11.32 5.66 -9.71
CA GLU A 373 10.09 5.22 -10.39
C GLU A 373 8.82 5.67 -9.65
N TYR A 374 8.84 5.59 -8.32
CA TYR A 374 7.63 5.78 -7.54
C TYR A 374 7.82 6.50 -6.19
N GLY A 375 8.85 6.15 -5.43
CA GLY A 375 8.98 6.49 -4.01
C GLY A 375 9.14 7.98 -3.72
N TYR A 376 9.69 8.76 -4.65
CA TYR A 376 10.05 10.18 -4.49
C TYR A 376 8.89 11.07 -4.00
N LYS A 377 7.65 10.72 -4.31
CA LYS A 377 6.46 11.52 -3.98
C LYS A 377 5.84 11.21 -2.62
N THR A 378 6.21 10.09 -2.00
CA THR A 378 5.46 9.57 -0.83
C THR A 378 5.63 10.42 0.42
N ALA A 379 6.79 11.06 0.63
CA ALA A 379 7.00 11.95 1.78
C ALA A 379 6.11 13.20 1.73
N GLY A 380 5.91 13.78 0.55
CA GLY A 380 4.99 14.89 0.36
C GLY A 380 3.53 14.47 0.61
N LEU A 381 3.15 13.28 0.14
CA LEU A 381 1.82 12.71 0.40
C LEU A 381 1.59 12.43 1.89
N GLU A 382 2.62 12.05 2.64
CA GLU A 382 2.53 11.87 4.09
C GLU A 382 2.23 13.20 4.81
N VAL A 383 2.89 14.29 4.43
CA VAL A 383 2.61 15.61 5.00
C VAL A 383 1.20 16.06 4.66
N PHE A 384 0.75 15.81 3.42
CA PHE A 384 -0.62 16.15 3.01
C PHE A 384 -1.67 15.35 3.80
N ARG A 385 -1.47 14.04 3.97
CA ARG A 385 -2.34 13.21 4.81
C ARG A 385 -2.43 13.75 6.24
N ARG A 386 -1.29 14.08 6.88
CA ARG A 386 -1.28 14.63 8.24
C ARG A 386 -2.06 15.93 8.35
N MET A 387 -1.92 16.81 7.37
CA MET A 387 -2.73 18.04 7.29
C MET A 387 -4.24 17.70 7.21
N LEU A 388 -4.65 16.80 6.31
CA LEU A 388 -6.05 16.39 6.16
C LEU A 388 -6.63 15.81 7.46
N GLN A 389 -5.84 15.06 8.22
CA GLN A 389 -6.27 14.46 9.50
C GLN A 389 -6.50 15.48 10.63
N THR A 390 -6.07 16.75 10.44
CA THR A 390 -6.38 17.84 11.37
C THR A 390 -7.67 18.59 11.04
N LEU A 391 -8.25 18.38 9.85
CA LEU A 391 -9.39 19.13 9.36
C LEU A 391 -10.72 18.62 9.94
N THR A 392 -11.65 19.57 10.16
CA THR A 392 -13.06 19.27 10.44
C THR A 392 -13.82 18.99 9.14
N ASN A 393 -15.06 18.49 9.24
CA ASN A 393 -15.93 18.33 8.07
C ASN A 393 -16.18 19.68 7.36
N GLU A 394 -16.35 20.76 8.13
CA GLU A 394 -16.56 22.10 7.61
C GLU A 394 -15.33 22.61 6.83
N ASP A 395 -14.11 22.29 7.31
CA ASP A 395 -12.87 22.62 6.60
C ASP A 395 -12.75 21.82 5.29
N ILE A 396 -13.11 20.53 5.30
CA ILE A 396 -13.07 19.67 4.11
C ILE A 396 -14.10 20.15 3.08
N ASP A 397 -15.35 20.44 3.49
CA ASP A 397 -16.39 20.98 2.61
C ASP A 397 -15.92 22.30 1.97
N TYR A 398 -15.39 23.21 2.77
CA TYR A 398 -14.91 24.50 2.28
C TYR A 398 -13.69 24.35 1.36
N GLY A 399 -12.72 23.50 1.75
CA GLY A 399 -11.50 23.26 1.00
C GLY A 399 -11.77 22.65 -0.37
N MET A 400 -12.62 21.63 -0.43
CA MET A 400 -12.99 20.98 -1.69
C MET A 400 -13.79 21.91 -2.62
N LYS A 401 -14.64 22.76 -2.06
CA LYS A 401 -15.45 23.70 -2.85
C LYS A 401 -14.65 24.89 -3.39
N HIS A 402 -13.63 25.34 -2.68
CA HIS A 402 -13.00 26.64 -2.97
C HIS A 402 -11.50 26.59 -3.28
N PHE A 403 -10.77 25.58 -2.80
CA PHE A 403 -9.31 25.54 -2.91
C PHE A 403 -8.77 24.40 -3.79
N LEU A 404 -9.44 23.24 -3.80
CA LEU A 404 -8.94 22.06 -4.47
C LEU A 404 -9.58 21.93 -5.85
N SER A 405 -8.80 22.18 -6.90
CA SER A 405 -9.17 21.81 -8.25
C SER A 405 -8.68 20.38 -8.57
N LYS A 406 -9.27 19.74 -9.57
CA LYS A 406 -8.79 18.45 -10.09
C LYS A 406 -7.30 18.49 -10.46
N MET A 407 -6.84 19.58 -11.08
CA MET A 407 -5.43 19.76 -11.47
C MET A 407 -4.47 19.79 -10.27
N ASP A 408 -4.87 20.43 -9.18
CA ASP A 408 -4.03 20.53 -7.98
C ASP A 408 -3.76 19.16 -7.37
N ILE A 409 -4.79 18.32 -7.31
CA ILE A 409 -4.69 17.01 -6.66
C ILE A 409 -3.97 16.00 -7.56
N ASP A 410 -4.22 16.02 -8.87
CA ASP A 410 -3.47 15.21 -9.84
C ASP A 410 -1.98 15.55 -9.80
N SER A 411 -1.64 16.83 -9.70
CA SER A 411 -0.24 17.27 -9.55
C SER A 411 0.38 16.77 -8.26
N ILE A 412 -0.30 16.91 -7.12
CA ILE A 412 0.19 16.44 -5.82
C ILE A 412 0.37 14.91 -5.81
N THR A 413 -0.61 14.15 -6.31
CA THR A 413 -0.57 12.68 -6.32
C THR A 413 0.50 12.12 -7.27
N ASN A 414 0.85 12.85 -8.30
CA ASN A 414 1.91 12.50 -9.25
C ASN A 414 3.30 13.05 -8.85
N GLY A 415 3.42 13.72 -7.70
CA GLY A 415 4.67 14.33 -7.25
C GLY A 415 5.07 15.57 -8.06
N GLN A 416 4.14 16.12 -8.84
CA GLN A 416 4.33 17.37 -9.54
C GLN A 416 3.93 18.53 -8.62
N HIS A 417 4.47 19.72 -8.89
CA HIS A 417 4.09 20.92 -8.15
C HIS A 417 2.87 21.53 -8.83
N PRO A 418 1.79 21.83 -8.09
CA PRO A 418 0.76 22.68 -8.63
C PRO A 418 1.41 24.04 -8.93
N GLU A 419 1.48 24.41 -10.21
CA GLU A 419 1.89 25.76 -10.62
C GLU A 419 0.73 26.71 -10.31
N PHE A 420 0.70 27.20 -9.09
CA PHE A 420 -0.20 28.29 -8.74
C PHE A 420 0.29 29.56 -9.44
N SER A 421 -0.44 29.97 -10.45
CA SER A 421 -0.19 31.30 -11.05
C SER A 421 -0.36 32.38 -9.96
N SER A 422 0.29 33.52 -10.13
CA SER A 422 0.13 34.67 -9.20
C SER A 422 -1.34 35.12 -9.07
N LEU A 423 -2.16 34.89 -10.10
CA LEU A 423 -3.60 35.13 -10.11
C LEU A 423 -4.38 34.09 -9.30
N ASP A 424 -3.97 32.82 -9.36
CA ASP A 424 -4.56 31.76 -8.55
C ASP A 424 -4.22 31.96 -7.07
N MET A 425 -2.98 32.34 -6.73
CA MET A 425 -2.60 32.72 -5.37
C MET A 425 -3.39 33.93 -4.85
N MET A 426 -3.62 34.92 -5.70
CA MET A 426 -4.41 36.12 -5.32
C MET A 426 -5.89 35.75 -5.11
N SER A 427 -6.44 34.86 -5.96
CA SER A 427 -7.81 34.34 -5.79
C SER A 427 -7.94 33.44 -4.57
N MET A 428 -6.93 32.65 -4.22
CA MET A 428 -6.88 31.86 -2.98
C MET A 428 -6.81 32.76 -1.75
N ILE A 429 -6.05 33.84 -1.77
CA ILE A 429 -5.98 34.83 -0.67
C ILE A 429 -7.34 35.54 -0.49
N ILE A 430 -7.99 35.90 -1.57
CA ILE A 430 -9.31 36.58 -1.51
C ILE A 430 -10.39 35.59 -1.05
N ARG A 431 -10.38 34.36 -1.55
CA ARG A 431 -11.29 33.30 -1.10
C ARG A 431 -10.97 32.82 0.33
N GLY A 432 -9.69 32.80 0.72
CA GLY A 432 -9.20 32.42 2.05
C GLY A 432 -9.47 33.43 3.15
N SER A 433 -10.06 34.60 2.85
CA SER A 433 -10.43 35.55 3.89
C SER A 433 -11.45 35.00 4.90
N PHE A 434 -12.19 33.97 4.55
CA PHE A 434 -13.14 33.27 5.42
C PHE A 434 -12.54 32.04 6.14
N ASN A 435 -11.48 31.39 5.60
CA ASN A 435 -10.78 30.29 6.28
C ASN A 435 -9.26 30.40 6.07
N ARG A 436 -8.67 31.43 6.69
CA ARG A 436 -7.25 31.77 6.57
C ARG A 436 -6.35 30.63 7.03
N HIS A 437 -6.73 29.95 8.11
CA HIS A 437 -5.95 28.83 8.66
C HIS A 437 -5.81 27.68 7.64
N LEU A 438 -6.90 27.32 6.96
CA LEU A 438 -6.88 26.26 5.93
C LEU A 438 -6.00 26.66 4.74
N ALA A 439 -6.13 27.91 4.25
CA ALA A 439 -5.31 28.43 3.16
C ALA A 439 -3.80 28.40 3.51
N GLU A 440 -3.44 28.82 4.72
CA GLU A 440 -2.05 28.79 5.22
C GLU A 440 -1.54 27.35 5.35
N SER A 441 -2.37 26.43 5.79
CA SER A 441 -2.03 24.99 5.91
C SER A 441 -1.81 24.34 4.55
N LEU A 442 -2.69 24.61 3.58
CA LEU A 442 -2.54 24.12 2.20
C LEU A 442 -1.24 24.67 1.54
N ARG A 443 -1.01 25.99 1.68
CA ARG A 443 0.21 26.62 1.15
C ARG A 443 1.49 26.03 1.77
N TYR A 444 1.49 25.83 3.08
CA TYR A 444 2.62 25.22 3.78
C TYR A 444 2.87 23.81 3.27
N THR A 445 1.80 23.00 3.15
CA THR A 445 1.87 21.61 2.68
C THR A 445 2.39 21.54 1.25
N ALA A 446 1.91 22.39 0.34
CA ALA A 446 2.41 22.46 -1.03
C ALA A 446 3.90 22.81 -1.10
N ASN A 447 4.35 23.79 -0.32
CA ASN A 447 5.77 24.16 -0.26
C ASN A 447 6.63 23.03 0.34
N MET A 448 6.14 22.33 1.36
CA MET A 448 6.85 21.21 1.96
C MET A 448 6.91 20.01 1.00
N ASN A 449 5.82 19.72 0.28
CA ASN A 449 5.80 18.69 -0.76
C ASN A 449 6.89 18.94 -1.82
N LYS A 450 7.00 20.19 -2.30
CA LYS A 450 8.04 20.58 -3.26
C LYS A 450 9.44 20.26 -2.72
N LYS A 451 9.74 20.73 -1.51
CA LYS A 451 11.06 20.49 -0.89
C LYS A 451 11.37 19.01 -0.71
N LEU A 452 10.37 18.22 -0.32
CA LEU A 452 10.52 16.78 -0.10
C LEU A 452 10.75 16.03 -1.41
N VAL A 453 9.99 16.35 -2.47
CA VAL A 453 10.17 15.75 -3.81
C VAL A 453 11.57 16.09 -4.36
N GLU A 454 11.99 17.36 -4.30
CA GLU A 454 13.34 17.77 -4.72
C GLU A 454 14.43 17.03 -3.93
N HIS A 455 14.26 16.89 -2.61
CA HIS A 455 15.21 16.17 -1.77
C HIS A 455 15.28 14.68 -2.10
N TYR A 456 14.15 14.04 -2.45
CA TYR A 456 14.15 12.63 -2.88
C TYR A 456 14.79 12.42 -4.25
N HIS A 457 14.77 13.40 -5.14
CA HIS A 457 15.53 13.34 -6.39
C HIS A 457 17.05 13.36 -6.17
N ASP A 458 17.49 13.89 -5.03
CA ASP A 458 18.88 13.85 -4.59
C ASP A 458 19.19 12.63 -3.70
N TYR A 459 18.42 11.54 -3.83
CA TYR A 459 18.69 10.32 -3.06
C TYR A 459 20.11 9.81 -3.33
N PRO A 460 20.89 9.45 -2.28
CA PRO A 460 22.31 9.14 -2.44
C PRO A 460 22.56 7.92 -3.33
N SER A 461 23.54 8.05 -4.20
CA SER A 461 23.99 6.95 -5.08
C SER A 461 24.86 5.91 -4.36
N ASP A 462 25.40 6.25 -3.18
CA ASP A 462 26.22 5.37 -2.33
C ASP A 462 25.67 5.36 -0.90
N PRO A 463 25.57 4.21 -0.22
CA PRO A 463 25.07 4.11 1.15
C PRO A 463 25.87 4.97 2.16
N GLN A 464 27.14 5.29 1.89
CA GLN A 464 27.96 6.14 2.77
C GLN A 464 27.41 7.56 2.93
N ASP A 465 26.70 8.08 1.94
CA ASP A 465 26.10 9.42 1.98
C ASP A 465 24.69 9.43 2.58
N PHE A 466 24.13 8.25 2.90
CA PHE A 466 22.74 8.11 3.33
C PHE A 466 22.43 8.85 4.64
N GLU A 467 23.28 8.73 5.65
CA GLU A 467 23.04 9.38 6.95
C GLU A 467 22.91 10.90 6.83
N LYS A 468 23.74 11.53 5.99
CA LYS A 468 23.69 12.97 5.74
C LYS A 468 22.39 13.37 5.04
N TRP A 469 22.00 12.64 4.02
CA TRP A 469 20.74 12.83 3.28
C TRP A 469 19.54 12.61 4.20
N HIS A 470 19.53 11.53 4.95
CA HIS A 470 18.45 11.15 5.85
C HIS A 470 18.22 12.16 6.98
N LYS A 471 19.30 12.76 7.52
CA LYS A 471 19.19 13.82 8.51
C LYS A 471 18.40 15.01 7.99
N VAL A 472 18.66 15.46 6.76
CA VAL A 472 17.93 16.59 6.13
C VAL A 472 16.47 16.23 5.93
N LEU A 473 16.18 15.00 5.48
CA LEU A 473 14.81 14.50 5.36
C LEU A 473 14.07 14.56 6.70
N LEU A 474 14.69 14.06 7.77
CA LEU A 474 14.08 14.06 9.10
C LEU A 474 13.83 15.47 9.63
N ASP A 475 14.72 16.44 9.34
CA ASP A 475 14.54 17.85 9.71
C ASP A 475 13.31 18.47 9.00
N TYR A 476 13.10 18.20 7.71
CA TYR A 476 11.90 18.66 6.99
C TYR A 476 10.62 18.03 7.56
N LEU A 477 10.66 16.73 7.84
CA LEU A 477 9.52 16.02 8.39
C LEU A 477 9.19 16.48 9.82
N ALA A 478 10.18 16.72 10.66
CA ALA A 478 9.99 17.24 12.01
C ALA A 478 9.29 18.62 12.00
N GLN A 479 9.68 19.50 11.07
CA GLN A 479 9.01 20.80 10.86
C GLN A 479 7.54 20.61 10.46
N ALA A 480 7.26 19.67 9.53
CA ALA A 480 5.90 19.39 9.09
C ALA A 480 5.04 18.78 10.21
N TYR A 481 5.59 17.82 10.95
CA TYR A 481 4.86 17.13 12.03
C TYR A 481 4.54 18.06 13.20
N SER A 482 5.45 18.98 13.55
CA SER A 482 5.19 19.96 14.60
C SER A 482 4.00 20.89 14.27
N ARG A 483 3.71 21.10 12.99
CA ARG A 483 2.58 21.92 12.54
C ARG A 483 1.25 21.18 12.54
N PHE A 484 1.26 19.84 12.31
CA PHE A 484 0.07 19.01 12.09
C PHE A 484 -0.04 17.91 13.15
N GLN A 485 0.15 18.25 14.44
CA GLN A 485 0.01 17.34 15.57
C GLN A 485 -1.41 17.26 16.11
#